data_03224c257d76eeb9dbb35b7bf39e11ab
#
_entry.id   03224c257d76eeb9dbb35b7bf39e11ab
#
_cell.length_a   1.000
_cell.length_b   1.000
_cell.length_c   1.000
_cell.angle_alpha   90.00
_cell.angle_beta   90.00
_cell.angle_gamma   90.00
#
_symmetry.space_group_name_H-M   'P 1'
#
loop_
_entity.id
_entity.type
_entity.pdbx_description
1 polymer ?
#
loop_
_entity_poly.entity_id
_entity_poly.type
_entity_poly.pdbx_seq_one_letter_code
_entity_poly.pdbx_strand_id
1 'polypeptide(L)'
;MEIINLGQQNSIFNHFIREIRDVNIQKDSMRFRRNIERIGEIFAYEISKKMEYENKDITTPLGISVESLMTEKPVLATILRAGLPLHQGLLNYFDRSDNCFISAFRKHKKGGNFEIKIEYMSSPSLDGKTVVLCDPMLASGNSMVLAMKALLSKGKPKHIHIVAIITSTEGIQYLKENTPFRNCTLWLGAQDAEMTSQSYIVPGLGDAGDLAYGQKI
;
A
#
# COMPACT_ATOMS: atom_id res chain seq x y z
N MET A 1 9.45 6.53 -12.25
CA MET A 1 8.65 5.61 -11.42
C MET A 1 8.34 4.36 -12.23
N GLU A 2 8.80 3.19 -11.77
CA GLU A 2 8.45 1.87 -12.31
C GLU A 2 7.02 1.50 -11.87
N ILE A 3 6.27 0.75 -12.70
CA ILE A 3 4.93 0.25 -12.35
C ILE A 3 4.89 -1.25 -12.54
N ILE A 4 4.47 -1.98 -11.50
CA ILE A 4 4.35 -3.44 -11.50
C ILE A 4 2.91 -3.81 -11.15
N ASN A 5 2.22 -4.46 -12.09
CA ASN A 5 0.83 -4.89 -11.93
C ASN A 5 0.78 -6.41 -11.73
N LEU A 6 0.52 -6.85 -10.49
CA LEU A 6 0.45 -8.28 -10.16
C LEU A 6 -0.80 -8.95 -10.72
N GLY A 7 -1.87 -8.20 -10.96
CA GLY A 7 -3.11 -8.75 -11.52
C GLY A 7 -3.04 -9.15 -12.99
N GLN A 8 -1.96 -8.79 -13.70
CA GLN A 8 -1.76 -9.20 -15.10
C GLN A 8 -1.33 -10.67 -15.24
N GLN A 9 -0.88 -11.30 -14.16
CA GLN A 9 -0.49 -12.71 -14.14
C GLN A 9 -1.55 -13.54 -13.42
N ASN A 10 -1.93 -14.68 -13.99
CA ASN A 10 -2.86 -15.61 -13.36
C ASN A 10 -2.23 -16.25 -12.13
N SER A 11 -2.85 -16.03 -10.97
CA SER A 11 -2.43 -16.58 -9.69
C SER A 11 -3.58 -16.60 -8.68
N ILE A 12 -3.34 -17.14 -7.49
CA ILE A 12 -4.30 -17.08 -6.37
C ILE A 12 -4.63 -15.63 -5.97
N PHE A 13 -3.78 -14.66 -6.28
CA PHE A 13 -4.01 -13.24 -6.09
C PHE A 13 -5.33 -12.78 -6.73
N ASN A 14 -5.64 -13.26 -7.94
CA ASN A 14 -6.86 -12.92 -8.67
C ASN A 14 -8.13 -13.37 -7.93
N HIS A 15 -8.07 -14.46 -7.15
CA HIS A 15 -9.19 -14.90 -6.32
C HIS A 15 -9.49 -13.89 -5.20
N PHE A 16 -8.46 -13.34 -4.55
CA PHE A 16 -8.62 -12.33 -3.50
C PHE A 16 -9.11 -11.01 -4.09
N ILE A 17 -8.60 -10.59 -5.25
CA ILE A 17 -9.11 -9.41 -5.98
C ILE A 17 -10.61 -9.59 -6.31
N ARG A 18 -11.02 -10.77 -6.82
CA ARG A 18 -12.43 -11.06 -7.06
C ARG A 18 -13.26 -10.90 -5.79
N GLU A 19 -12.84 -11.51 -4.69
CA GLU A 19 -13.64 -11.50 -3.45
C GLU A 19 -13.81 -10.12 -2.83
N ILE A 20 -12.80 -9.24 -2.92
CA ILE A 20 -12.94 -7.86 -2.43
C ILE A 20 -13.78 -6.97 -3.36
N ARG A 21 -13.98 -7.38 -4.62
CA ARG A 21 -14.84 -6.68 -5.60
C ARG A 21 -16.28 -7.19 -5.62
N ASP A 22 -16.50 -8.47 -5.35
CA ASP A 22 -17.82 -9.11 -5.47
C ASP A 22 -18.75 -8.57 -4.38
N VAL A 23 -19.83 -7.88 -4.81
CA VAL A 23 -20.81 -7.22 -3.93
C VAL A 23 -21.50 -8.15 -2.93
N ASN A 24 -21.53 -9.44 -3.17
CA ASN A 24 -22.12 -10.44 -2.27
C ASN A 24 -21.11 -10.91 -1.21
N ILE A 25 -19.82 -10.98 -1.57
CA ILE A 25 -18.74 -11.50 -0.71
C ILE A 25 -18.17 -10.39 0.17
N GLN A 26 -17.92 -9.19 -0.40
CA GLN A 26 -17.27 -8.07 0.30
C GLN A 26 -18.05 -7.53 1.51
N LYS A 27 -19.34 -7.86 1.66
CA LYS A 27 -20.19 -7.44 2.78
C LYS A 27 -19.76 -8.06 4.12
N ASP A 28 -19.07 -9.19 4.09
CA ASP A 28 -18.42 -9.75 5.28
C ASP A 28 -17.12 -8.99 5.54
N SER A 29 -17.18 -8.05 6.50
CA SER A 29 -16.05 -7.18 6.84
C SER A 29 -14.83 -7.95 7.34
N MET A 30 -15.02 -9.09 8.03
CA MET A 30 -13.89 -9.92 8.46
C MET A 30 -13.20 -10.56 7.25
N ARG A 31 -13.97 -11.15 6.34
CA ARG A 31 -13.44 -11.75 5.11
C ARG A 31 -12.79 -10.70 4.21
N PHE A 32 -13.39 -9.50 4.09
CA PHE A 32 -12.84 -8.38 3.35
C PHE A 32 -11.46 -7.98 3.89
N ARG A 33 -11.33 -7.75 5.21
CA ARG A 33 -10.04 -7.44 5.83
C ARG A 33 -9.03 -8.56 5.63
N ARG A 34 -9.44 -9.83 5.82
CA ARG A 34 -8.53 -10.98 5.65
C ARG A 34 -8.04 -11.14 4.21
N ASN A 35 -8.86 -10.84 3.21
CA ASN A 35 -8.42 -10.86 1.81
C ASN A 35 -7.46 -9.72 1.48
N ILE A 36 -7.68 -8.51 2.02
CA ILE A 36 -6.72 -7.40 1.88
C ILE A 36 -5.38 -7.74 2.55
N GLU A 37 -5.41 -8.40 3.70
CA GLU A 37 -4.21 -8.86 4.40
C GLU A 37 -3.44 -9.91 3.55
N ARG A 38 -4.12 -10.92 2.99
CA ARG A 38 -3.51 -11.91 2.07
C ARG A 38 -2.90 -11.26 0.84
N ILE A 39 -3.56 -10.26 0.28
CA ILE A 39 -3.04 -9.45 -0.82
C ILE A 39 -1.75 -8.73 -0.38
N GLY A 40 -1.72 -8.18 0.84
CA GLY A 40 -0.53 -7.57 1.43
C GLY A 40 0.63 -8.53 1.60
N GLU A 41 0.36 -9.77 2.02
CA GLU A 41 1.35 -10.85 2.13
C GLU A 41 2.01 -11.15 0.77
N ILE A 42 1.21 -11.21 -0.31
CA ILE A 42 1.72 -11.42 -1.66
C ILE A 42 2.55 -10.22 -2.14
N PHE A 43 2.09 -8.98 -1.90
CA PHE A 43 2.89 -7.80 -2.21
C PHE A 43 4.22 -7.80 -1.45
N ALA A 44 4.23 -8.17 -0.17
CA ALA A 44 5.47 -8.27 0.61
C ALA A 44 6.45 -9.24 -0.02
N TYR A 45 5.98 -10.43 -0.42
CA TYR A 45 6.81 -11.43 -1.11
C TYR A 45 7.39 -10.89 -2.43
N GLU A 46 6.56 -10.25 -3.26
CA GLU A 46 7.03 -9.70 -4.54
C GLU A 46 8.00 -8.51 -4.36
N ILE A 47 7.72 -7.62 -3.39
CA ILE A 47 8.60 -6.50 -3.05
C ILE A 47 9.94 -7.01 -2.51
N SER A 48 9.95 -8.08 -1.71
CA SER A 48 11.19 -8.65 -1.15
C SER A 48 12.21 -9.02 -2.22
N LYS A 49 11.77 -9.41 -3.42
CA LYS A 49 12.65 -9.74 -4.56
C LYS A 49 13.43 -8.53 -5.10
N LYS A 50 13.04 -7.32 -4.74
CA LYS A 50 13.73 -6.06 -5.10
C LYS A 50 14.63 -5.53 -3.98
N MET A 51 14.68 -6.22 -2.82
CA MET A 51 15.55 -5.87 -1.70
C MET A 51 16.98 -6.36 -1.91
N GLU A 52 17.89 -5.87 -1.09
CA GLU A 52 19.29 -6.31 -1.09
C GLU A 52 19.47 -7.54 -0.21
N TYR A 53 20.32 -8.46 -0.66
CA TYR A 53 20.60 -9.74 0.00
C TYR A 53 22.11 -9.95 0.14
N GLU A 54 22.50 -10.65 1.21
CA GLU A 54 23.87 -11.15 1.41
C GLU A 54 23.85 -12.63 1.85
N ASN A 55 24.90 -13.37 1.50
CA ASN A 55 25.05 -14.74 1.93
C ASN A 55 25.56 -14.78 3.38
N LYS A 56 24.94 -15.63 4.21
CA LYS A 56 25.34 -15.89 5.59
C LYS A 56 25.41 -17.38 5.90
N ASP A 57 26.44 -17.74 6.66
CA ASP A 57 26.57 -19.08 7.20
C ASP A 57 25.58 -19.29 8.34
N ILE A 58 24.73 -20.29 8.20
CA ILE A 58 23.72 -20.68 9.20
C ILE A 58 24.10 -22.04 9.77
N THR A 59 24.28 -22.10 11.09
CA THR A 59 24.53 -23.37 11.77
C THR A 59 23.22 -24.17 11.87
N THR A 60 23.21 -25.36 11.27
CA THR A 60 22.11 -26.32 11.37
C THR A 60 22.52 -27.46 12.30
N PRO A 61 21.58 -28.33 12.72
CA PRO A 61 21.92 -29.50 13.54
C PRO A 61 22.93 -30.44 12.90
N LEU A 62 23.11 -30.43 11.58
CA LEU A 62 23.95 -31.38 10.83
C LEU A 62 25.14 -30.73 10.11
N GLY A 63 25.30 -29.40 10.17
CA GLY A 63 26.39 -28.69 9.50
C GLY A 63 26.13 -27.22 9.27
N ILE A 64 26.84 -26.63 8.32
CA ILE A 64 26.68 -25.24 7.93
C ILE A 64 25.96 -25.18 6.58
N SER A 65 24.89 -24.36 6.52
CA SER A 65 24.18 -24.00 5.30
C SER A 65 24.46 -22.53 4.96
N VAL A 66 24.70 -22.24 3.69
CA VAL A 66 24.84 -20.84 3.21
C VAL A 66 23.51 -20.35 2.70
N GLU A 67 22.94 -19.36 3.39
CA GLU A 67 21.62 -18.79 3.03
C GLU A 67 21.74 -17.33 2.60
N SER A 68 20.97 -16.96 1.57
CA SER A 68 20.88 -15.58 1.11
C SER A 68 19.80 -14.84 1.92
N LEU A 69 20.21 -13.91 2.78
CA LEU A 69 19.34 -13.21 3.71
C LEU A 69 19.23 -11.73 3.35
N MET A 70 18.01 -11.20 3.48
CA MET A 70 17.74 -9.77 3.28
C MET A 70 18.52 -8.93 4.30
N THR A 71 19.22 -7.90 3.81
CA THR A 71 20.13 -7.07 4.63
C THR A 71 19.44 -5.88 5.29
N GLU A 72 18.33 -5.42 4.73
CA GLU A 72 17.62 -4.24 5.22
C GLU A 72 16.21 -4.58 5.73
N LYS A 73 15.72 -3.73 6.64
CA LYS A 73 14.34 -3.76 7.12
C LYS A 73 13.63 -2.53 6.57
N PRO A 74 12.62 -2.70 5.70
CA PRO A 74 11.85 -1.55 5.21
C PRO A 74 11.07 -0.90 6.37
N VAL A 75 10.74 0.38 6.24
CA VAL A 75 9.72 1.02 7.08
C VAL A 75 8.38 0.82 6.41
N LEU A 76 7.41 0.27 7.13
CA LEU A 76 6.05 0.08 6.62
C LEU A 76 5.19 1.27 6.98
N ALA A 77 4.68 1.98 5.98
CA ALA A 77 3.82 3.14 6.15
C ALA A 77 2.41 2.84 5.61
N THR A 78 1.38 3.29 6.31
CA THR A 78 -0.01 3.09 5.89
C THR A 78 -0.87 4.33 6.06
N ILE A 79 -1.82 4.52 5.14
CA ILE A 79 -2.84 5.57 5.24
C ILE A 79 -4.07 4.99 5.96
N LEU A 80 -4.40 5.57 7.11
CA LEU A 80 -5.55 5.16 7.92
C LEU A 80 -6.86 5.65 7.28
N ARG A 81 -7.94 4.90 7.46
CA ARG A 81 -8.21 3.61 8.14
C ARG A 81 -8.03 2.41 7.21
N ALA A 82 -8.35 2.58 5.92
CA ALA A 82 -8.47 1.50 4.93
C ALA A 82 -7.17 0.70 4.73
N GLY A 83 -6.01 1.34 4.92
CA GLY A 83 -4.71 0.71 4.76
C GLY A 83 -4.32 -0.31 5.82
N LEU A 84 -4.99 -0.34 7.00
CA LEU A 84 -4.60 -1.21 8.12
C LEU A 84 -4.50 -2.70 7.78
N PRO A 85 -5.47 -3.33 7.09
CA PRO A 85 -5.36 -4.75 6.77
C PRO A 85 -4.24 -5.04 5.76
N LEU A 86 -4.02 -4.12 4.80
CA LEU A 86 -2.93 -4.22 3.83
C LEU A 86 -1.57 -4.12 4.52
N HIS A 87 -1.43 -3.17 5.44
CA HIS A 87 -0.26 -3.01 6.28
C HIS A 87 0.00 -4.26 7.13
N GLN A 88 -1.04 -4.86 7.74
CA GLN A 88 -0.89 -6.10 8.49
C GLN A 88 -0.32 -7.23 7.63
N GLY A 89 -0.79 -7.38 6.39
CA GLY A 89 -0.26 -8.37 5.46
C GLY A 89 1.22 -8.14 5.12
N LEU A 90 1.63 -6.88 4.92
CA LEU A 90 3.03 -6.54 4.74
C LEU A 90 3.86 -6.87 6.00
N LEU A 91 3.34 -6.55 7.18
CA LEU A 91 4.01 -6.78 8.46
C LEU A 91 4.15 -8.27 8.80
N ASN A 92 3.24 -9.15 8.34
CA ASN A 92 3.35 -10.58 8.51
C ASN A 92 4.63 -11.18 7.88
N TYR A 93 5.18 -10.52 6.86
CA TYR A 93 6.41 -10.94 6.17
C TYR A 93 7.62 -10.09 6.56
N PHE A 94 7.44 -8.79 6.68
CA PHE A 94 8.49 -7.88 7.17
C PHE A 94 8.34 -7.66 8.69
N ASP A 95 8.32 -8.73 9.46
CA ASP A 95 7.96 -8.82 10.88
C ASP A 95 8.80 -7.96 11.83
N ARG A 96 10.00 -7.57 11.39
CA ARG A 96 10.96 -6.74 12.16
C ARG A 96 10.99 -5.29 11.70
N SER A 97 10.06 -4.87 10.87
CA SER A 97 9.98 -3.53 10.32
C SER A 97 9.52 -2.50 11.34
N ASP A 98 10.08 -1.31 11.27
CA ASP A 98 9.51 -0.12 11.91
C ASP A 98 8.24 0.29 11.16
N ASN A 99 7.28 0.90 11.89
CA ASN A 99 5.96 1.21 11.33
C ASN A 99 5.68 2.72 11.35
N CYS A 100 5.00 3.20 10.32
CA CYS A 100 4.52 4.56 10.20
C CYS A 100 3.01 4.57 9.93
N PHE A 101 2.27 5.37 10.70
CA PHE A 101 0.82 5.52 10.55
C PHE A 101 0.50 6.96 10.18
N ILE A 102 -0.29 7.13 9.10
CA ILE A 102 -0.67 8.44 8.57
C ILE A 102 -2.19 8.55 8.59
N SER A 103 -2.74 9.51 9.32
CA SER A 103 -4.16 9.84 9.28
C SER A 103 -4.39 10.95 8.27
N ALA A 104 -4.99 10.60 7.14
CA ALA A 104 -5.41 11.53 6.11
C ALA A 104 -6.95 11.57 6.04
N PHE A 105 -7.55 12.75 6.07
CA PHE A 105 -9.00 12.91 5.98
C PHE A 105 -9.38 14.01 5.00
N ARG A 106 -10.61 13.90 4.45
CA ARG A 106 -11.19 14.90 3.57
C ARG A 106 -11.87 15.98 4.41
N LYS A 107 -11.35 17.20 4.37
CA LYS A 107 -12.03 18.37 4.96
C LYS A 107 -12.88 19.04 3.90
N HIS A 108 -14.20 19.03 4.08
CA HIS A 108 -15.12 19.72 3.19
C HIS A 108 -14.95 21.25 3.32
N LYS A 109 -14.80 21.94 2.20
CA LYS A 109 -14.84 23.40 2.11
C LYS A 109 -16.24 23.88 1.73
N LYS A 110 -16.59 25.11 2.14
CA LYS A 110 -17.81 25.78 1.65
C LYS A 110 -17.74 25.86 0.11
N GLY A 111 -18.71 25.29 -0.59
CA GLY A 111 -18.75 25.25 -2.07
C GLY A 111 -18.57 23.87 -2.70
N GLY A 112 -18.63 22.77 -1.92
CA GLY A 112 -18.61 21.38 -2.43
C GLY A 112 -17.23 20.81 -2.71
N ASN A 113 -16.17 21.62 -2.67
CA ASN A 113 -14.79 21.16 -2.79
C ASN A 113 -14.29 20.60 -1.46
N PHE A 114 -13.39 19.62 -1.52
CA PHE A 114 -12.70 19.08 -0.34
C PHE A 114 -11.19 19.28 -0.45
N GLU A 115 -10.55 19.39 0.72
CA GLU A 115 -9.09 19.40 0.86
C GLU A 115 -8.69 18.18 1.70
N ILE A 116 -7.64 17.47 1.30
CA ILE A 116 -7.10 16.38 2.10
C ILE A 116 -6.07 16.98 3.06
N LYS A 117 -6.22 16.68 4.36
CA LYS A 117 -5.28 17.08 5.41
C LYS A 117 -4.74 15.88 6.14
N ILE A 118 -3.47 15.96 6.52
CA ILE A 118 -2.85 15.02 7.46
C ILE A 118 -2.99 15.62 8.86
N GLU A 119 -3.68 14.92 9.75
CA GLU A 119 -3.86 15.34 11.15
C GLU A 119 -2.83 14.71 12.08
N TYR A 120 -2.44 13.47 11.77
CA TYR A 120 -1.55 12.70 12.63
C TYR A 120 -0.59 11.88 11.79
N MET A 121 0.66 11.87 12.21
CA MET A 121 1.66 10.96 11.68
C MET A 121 2.62 10.53 12.79
N SER A 122 2.72 9.22 13.00
CA SER A 122 3.79 8.60 13.79
C SER A 122 4.76 7.91 12.82
N SER A 123 6.05 8.24 12.90
CA SER A 123 7.06 7.72 11.98
C SER A 123 8.44 7.68 12.63
N PRO A 124 9.25 6.65 12.41
CA PRO A 124 10.68 6.69 12.66
C PRO A 124 11.38 7.66 11.68
N SER A 125 12.71 7.87 11.84
CA SER A 125 13.53 8.50 10.79
C SER A 125 13.53 7.65 9.53
N LEU A 126 13.41 8.30 8.38
CA LEU A 126 13.39 7.64 7.07
C LEU A 126 14.71 7.79 6.31
N ASP A 127 15.73 8.44 6.90
CA ASP A 127 17.01 8.69 6.24
C ASP A 127 17.69 7.38 5.82
N GLY A 128 17.93 7.25 4.51
CA GLY A 128 18.59 6.10 3.90
C GLY A 128 17.80 4.78 3.94
N LYS A 129 16.56 4.78 4.42
CA LYS A 129 15.73 3.57 4.53
C LYS A 129 14.88 3.34 3.29
N THR A 130 14.59 2.08 3.01
CA THR A 130 13.52 1.70 2.08
C THR A 130 12.18 1.81 2.79
N VAL A 131 11.20 2.41 2.14
CA VAL A 131 9.84 2.61 2.67
C VAL A 131 8.84 1.85 1.82
N VAL A 132 7.88 1.16 2.44
CA VAL A 132 6.71 0.60 1.76
C VAL A 132 5.47 1.37 2.23
N LEU A 133 4.94 2.24 1.37
CA LEU A 133 3.74 3.04 1.64
C LEU A 133 2.51 2.36 1.03
N CYS A 134 1.53 2.01 1.83
CA CYS A 134 0.35 1.29 1.36
C CYS A 134 -0.98 2.02 1.64
N ASP A 135 -1.87 1.92 0.66
CA ASP A 135 -3.30 2.27 0.73
C ASP A 135 -4.04 1.34 -0.25
N PRO A 136 -5.15 0.67 0.10
CA PRO A 136 -5.84 -0.23 -0.82
C PRO A 136 -6.36 0.46 -2.10
N MET A 137 -6.60 1.77 -2.07
CA MET A 137 -7.22 2.51 -3.18
C MET A 137 -6.36 3.69 -3.64
N LEU A 138 -5.92 3.67 -4.90
CA LEU A 138 -5.31 4.82 -5.57
C LEU A 138 -6.34 5.42 -6.55
N ALA A 139 -7.30 6.19 -6.03
CA ALA A 139 -8.35 6.84 -6.83
C ALA A 139 -7.81 8.09 -7.54
N SER A 140 -7.94 9.29 -6.97
CA SER A 140 -7.40 10.53 -7.56
C SER A 140 -5.90 10.72 -7.36
N GLY A 141 -5.24 9.91 -6.54
CA GLY A 141 -3.81 10.05 -6.21
C GLY A 141 -3.46 11.10 -5.15
N ASN A 142 -4.38 12.01 -4.83
CA ASN A 142 -4.11 13.14 -3.91
C ASN A 142 -3.64 12.68 -2.52
N SER A 143 -4.32 11.70 -1.90
CA SER A 143 -3.96 11.18 -0.57
C SER A 143 -2.55 10.59 -0.58
N MET A 144 -2.21 9.83 -1.62
CA MET A 144 -0.91 9.20 -1.77
C MET A 144 0.21 10.23 -1.89
N VAL A 145 0.03 11.25 -2.74
CA VAL A 145 1.02 12.34 -2.91
C VAL A 145 1.22 13.13 -1.61
N LEU A 146 0.14 13.42 -0.89
CA LEU A 146 0.21 14.11 0.41
C LEU A 146 0.92 13.26 1.47
N ALA A 147 0.61 11.95 1.54
CA ALA A 147 1.29 11.03 2.44
C ALA A 147 2.80 10.96 2.13
N MET A 148 3.18 10.90 0.85
CA MET A 148 4.59 10.95 0.45
C MET A 148 5.27 12.26 0.87
N LYS A 149 4.63 13.41 0.70
CA LYS A 149 5.17 14.71 1.16
C LYS A 149 5.38 14.72 2.68
N ALA A 150 4.43 14.17 3.43
CA ALA A 150 4.58 14.05 4.89
C ALA A 150 5.71 13.11 5.29
N LEU A 151 5.85 11.96 4.64
CA LEU A 151 6.97 11.04 4.87
C LEU A 151 8.33 11.72 4.65
N LEU A 152 8.47 12.49 3.57
CA LEU A 152 9.72 13.21 3.27
C LEU A 152 10.08 14.28 4.30
N SER A 153 9.16 14.71 5.17
CA SER A 153 9.49 15.56 6.33
C SER A 153 10.20 14.79 7.46
N LYS A 154 10.23 13.45 7.40
CA LYS A 154 10.88 12.56 8.40
C LYS A 154 12.24 12.02 7.95
N GLY A 155 12.74 12.49 6.82
CA GLY A 155 14.03 12.13 6.27
C GLY A 155 14.00 11.86 4.77
N LYS A 156 15.18 11.55 4.21
CA LYS A 156 15.35 11.23 2.79
C LYS A 156 15.47 9.70 2.62
N PRO A 157 14.40 9.00 2.20
CA PRO A 157 14.46 7.56 1.98
C PRO A 157 15.40 7.19 0.83
N LYS A 158 15.92 5.95 0.85
CA LYS A 158 16.66 5.35 -0.26
C LYS A 158 15.72 5.05 -1.43
N HIS A 159 14.57 4.44 -1.15
CA HIS A 159 13.55 4.06 -2.12
C HIS A 159 12.16 4.06 -1.46
N ILE A 160 11.10 4.30 -2.26
CA ILE A 160 9.71 4.16 -1.79
C ILE A 160 8.98 3.17 -2.71
N HIS A 161 8.55 2.04 -2.15
CA HIS A 161 7.57 1.16 -2.77
C HIS A 161 6.17 1.65 -2.39
N ILE A 162 5.37 2.03 -3.37
CA ILE A 162 3.98 2.44 -3.19
C ILE A 162 3.12 1.23 -3.53
N VAL A 163 2.22 0.84 -2.64
CA VAL A 163 1.35 -0.32 -2.80
C VAL A 163 -0.11 0.11 -2.82
N ALA A 164 -0.83 -0.21 -3.90
CA ALA A 164 -2.26 0.01 -4.01
C ALA A 164 -2.94 -1.21 -4.64
N ILE A 165 -4.06 -1.67 -4.06
CA ILE A 165 -4.72 -2.87 -4.58
C ILE A 165 -5.49 -2.53 -5.85
N ILE A 166 -6.36 -1.51 -5.78
CA ILE A 166 -7.16 -1.03 -6.92
C ILE A 166 -6.74 0.40 -7.25
N THR A 167 -6.42 0.64 -8.50
CA THR A 167 -5.96 1.95 -8.98
C THR A 167 -6.83 2.44 -10.13
N SER A 168 -7.01 3.75 -10.24
CA SER A 168 -7.56 4.37 -11.44
C SER A 168 -6.46 4.78 -12.40
N THR A 169 -6.78 4.87 -13.69
CA THR A 169 -5.86 5.43 -14.70
C THR A 169 -5.48 6.87 -14.36
N GLU A 170 -6.45 7.69 -13.94
CA GLU A 170 -6.24 9.08 -13.52
C GLU A 170 -5.32 9.18 -12.30
N GLY A 171 -5.53 8.33 -11.27
CA GLY A 171 -4.71 8.32 -10.05
C GLY A 171 -3.25 7.95 -10.33
N ILE A 172 -3.02 6.98 -11.22
CA ILE A 172 -1.66 6.62 -11.66
C ILE A 172 -1.00 7.80 -12.38
N GLN A 173 -1.71 8.46 -13.29
CA GLN A 173 -1.18 9.59 -14.03
C GLN A 173 -0.88 10.77 -13.09
N TYR A 174 -1.82 11.10 -12.20
CA TYR A 174 -1.62 12.14 -11.19
C TYR A 174 -0.41 11.86 -10.29
N LEU A 175 -0.24 10.60 -9.85
CA LEU A 175 0.91 10.21 -9.04
C LEU A 175 2.22 10.38 -9.81
N LYS A 176 2.28 10.00 -11.10
CA LYS A 176 3.48 10.18 -11.96
C LYS A 176 3.90 11.64 -12.07
N GLU A 177 2.93 12.52 -12.24
CA GLU A 177 3.16 13.96 -12.46
C GLU A 177 3.51 14.72 -11.18
N ASN A 178 2.92 14.31 -10.05
CA ASN A 178 2.97 15.05 -8.79
C ASN A 178 3.79 14.39 -7.68
N THR A 179 4.41 13.23 -7.93
CA THR A 179 5.23 12.58 -6.91
C THR A 179 6.39 13.47 -6.48
N PRO A 180 6.56 13.73 -5.18
CA PRO A 180 7.66 14.54 -4.67
C PRO A 180 9.00 13.80 -4.64
N PHE A 181 9.00 12.49 -4.95
CA PHE A 181 10.17 11.63 -4.86
C PHE A 181 10.25 10.68 -6.06
N ARG A 182 11.36 10.74 -6.81
CA ARG A 182 11.48 10.03 -8.09
C ARG A 182 11.91 8.56 -7.96
N ASN A 183 12.68 8.23 -6.91
CA ASN A 183 13.15 6.85 -6.70
C ASN A 183 12.05 6.00 -6.04
N CYS A 184 11.00 5.71 -6.80
CA CYS A 184 9.85 4.94 -6.32
C CYS A 184 9.33 3.95 -7.36
N THR A 185 8.70 2.88 -6.86
CA THR A 185 8.01 1.84 -7.64
C THR A 185 6.58 1.76 -7.18
N LEU A 186 5.62 1.80 -8.11
CA LEU A 186 4.20 1.56 -7.84
C LEU A 186 3.87 0.08 -8.09
N TRP A 187 3.39 -0.58 -7.05
CA TRP A 187 2.87 -1.93 -7.09
C TRP A 187 1.35 -1.87 -7.04
N LEU A 188 0.69 -2.53 -7.97
CA LEU A 188 -0.77 -2.53 -8.02
C LEU A 188 -1.35 -3.92 -8.30
N GLY A 189 -2.58 -4.13 -7.83
CA GLY A 189 -3.30 -5.38 -8.05
C GLY A 189 -4.19 -5.35 -9.26
N ALA A 190 -4.85 -4.21 -9.49
CA ALA A 190 -5.67 -4.01 -10.68
C ALA A 190 -5.75 -2.52 -11.02
N GLN A 191 -5.87 -2.24 -12.32
CA GLN A 191 -6.09 -0.90 -12.84
C GLN A 191 -7.46 -0.83 -13.51
N ASP A 192 -8.28 0.13 -13.10
CA ASP A 192 -9.59 0.42 -13.65
C ASP A 192 -9.57 1.75 -14.42
N ALA A 193 -10.39 1.87 -15.47
CA ALA A 193 -10.29 2.96 -16.42
C ALA A 193 -10.94 4.26 -15.93
N GLU A 194 -12.04 4.15 -15.15
CA GLU A 194 -12.95 5.26 -14.89
C GLU A 194 -13.06 5.61 -13.42
N MET A 195 -13.50 6.85 -13.16
CA MET A 195 -13.93 7.31 -11.83
C MET A 195 -15.26 8.04 -11.90
N THR A 196 -16.05 7.95 -10.82
CA THR A 196 -17.25 8.78 -10.65
C THR A 196 -16.86 10.22 -10.32
N SER A 197 -17.82 11.16 -10.45
CA SER A 197 -17.67 12.57 -10.02
C SER A 197 -17.34 12.71 -8.52
N GLN A 198 -17.64 11.69 -7.71
CA GLN A 198 -17.31 11.63 -6.28
C GLN A 198 -15.95 10.97 -6.00
N SER A 199 -15.14 10.73 -7.04
CA SER A 199 -13.81 10.08 -6.97
C SER A 199 -13.83 8.63 -6.47
N TYR A 200 -14.89 7.87 -6.80
CA TYR A 200 -14.88 6.41 -6.67
C TYR A 200 -14.40 5.77 -7.96
N ILE A 201 -13.54 4.76 -7.85
CA ILE A 201 -13.03 3.98 -8.99
C ILE A 201 -14.16 3.09 -9.56
N VAL A 202 -14.24 2.98 -10.88
CA VAL A 202 -15.24 2.18 -11.59
C VAL A 202 -14.52 1.17 -12.51
N PRO A 203 -14.82 -0.14 -12.38
CA PRO A 203 -15.79 -0.80 -11.49
C PRO A 203 -15.40 -0.78 -10.00
N GLY A 204 -14.11 -0.65 -9.65
CA GLY A 204 -13.62 -0.50 -8.28
C GLY A 204 -14.07 -1.60 -7.32
N LEU A 205 -14.34 -1.20 -6.07
CA LEU A 205 -14.89 -2.05 -5.01
C LEU A 205 -15.80 -1.28 -4.02
N GLY A 206 -15.99 0.03 -4.23
CA GLY A 206 -16.69 0.92 -3.30
C GLY A 206 -15.74 1.62 -2.31
N ASP A 207 -16.16 1.90 -1.07
CA ASP A 207 -15.33 2.49 -0.01
C ASP A 207 -14.67 1.39 0.82
N ALA A 208 -13.35 1.21 0.62
CA ALA A 208 -12.56 0.20 1.34
C ALA A 208 -12.56 0.41 2.86
N GLY A 209 -12.59 1.65 3.32
CA GLY A 209 -12.62 1.97 4.75
C GLY A 209 -13.93 1.57 5.40
N ASP A 210 -15.03 1.84 4.72
CA ASP A 210 -16.37 1.50 5.23
C ASP A 210 -16.64 0.00 5.16
N LEU A 211 -16.18 -0.69 4.11
CA LEU A 211 -16.24 -2.16 4.01
C LEU A 211 -15.43 -2.83 5.12
N ALA A 212 -14.27 -2.28 5.46
CA ALA A 212 -13.39 -2.87 6.47
C ALA A 212 -13.83 -2.57 7.91
N TYR A 213 -14.35 -1.36 8.19
CA TYR A 213 -14.50 -0.82 9.55
C TYR A 213 -15.84 -0.14 9.84
N GLY A 214 -16.80 -0.24 8.93
CA GLY A 214 -18.10 0.42 9.06
C GLY A 214 -18.09 1.89 8.63
N GLN A 215 -19.29 2.40 8.39
CA GLN A 215 -19.50 3.76 7.88
C GLN A 215 -18.97 4.83 8.82
N LYS A 216 -18.43 5.89 8.25
CA LYS A 216 -18.08 7.13 8.95
C LYS A 216 -19.35 7.93 9.22
N ILE A 217 -19.41 8.58 10.38
CA ILE A 217 -20.42 9.56 10.73
C ILE A 217 -20.00 10.93 10.18
#